data_e783cf3937d856b590f41ac79467fd28
#
_entry.id   e783cf3937d856b590f41ac79467fd28
#
_cell.length_a   1.000
_cell.length_b   1.000
_cell.length_c   1.000
_cell.angle_alpha   90.00
_cell.angle_beta   90.00
_cell.angle_gamma   90.00
#
_symmetry.space_group_name_H-M   'P 1'
#
loop_
_entity.id
_entity.type
_entity.pdbx_description
1 polymer ?
#
loop_
_entity_poly.entity_id
_entity_poly.type
_entity_poly.pdbx_seq_one_letter_code
_entity_poly.pdbx_strand_id
1 'polypeptide(L)'
;MEFIKKIADSQLFKISFLNSFSVLLKIGTGLITSKLLAVFVGPSGMALVGNFRNFISSLEGVSTLGFSSGIIKSIAENGDKSKMLEKIISTVLVSYLVVAFFTSLSIFFFSDFFCFKIFGNNFEYSLVIKLAAIVLPFNVVSVLFVSIINGLGEYNKVIFANIIANIICALLSLVFIYCFNTLGALLSVLLVPVILFFVTFFYLPREIEIFKRLNFNQFDFKILKSLASFSFMILPPAILSPIFNLQIRNHLIATVGLNESGFWEAITRISNLYLLFVSTIVSIYFYPKLIKAEGIFDTKEVIWSFYKFILPVFIICMIPLYFLRVFIIELLFTNQFLPVSELFFWQLTGDVFKVTGTILGFLLMAKKNILNFILIEVLAILFLYFASILSINLFGIKGVVIAQACESFVYLLVLSIYFRKYLF
;
A
#
# COMPACT_ATOMS: atom_id res chain seq x y z
N MET A 1 0.21 38.94 -8.04
CA MET A 1 1.55 38.47 -7.54
C MET A 1 1.55 38.21 -6.03
N GLU A 2 0.99 39.10 -5.20
CA GLU A 2 0.88 38.92 -3.72
C GLU A 2 0.04 37.71 -3.32
N PHE A 3 -1.07 37.39 -4.00
CA PHE A 3 -1.91 36.24 -3.71
C PHE A 3 -1.18 34.91 -3.93
N ILE A 4 -0.37 34.80 -5.00
CA ILE A 4 0.46 33.62 -5.28
C ILE A 4 1.56 33.47 -4.22
N LYS A 5 2.15 34.60 -3.79
CA LYS A 5 3.16 34.63 -2.73
C LYS A 5 2.58 34.19 -1.36
N LYS A 6 1.35 34.65 -1.05
CA LYS A 6 0.63 34.30 0.18
C LYS A 6 0.22 32.81 0.21
N ILE A 7 -0.10 32.21 -0.96
CA ILE A 7 -0.34 30.78 -1.09
C ILE A 7 0.97 29.99 -0.96
N ALA A 8 2.04 30.44 -1.62
CA ALA A 8 3.35 29.79 -1.57
C ALA A 8 3.97 29.82 -0.16
N ASP A 9 3.70 30.84 0.63
CA ASP A 9 4.16 30.98 2.01
C ASP A 9 3.30 30.21 3.01
N SER A 10 2.13 29.69 2.61
CA SER A 10 1.27 28.91 3.51
C SER A 10 1.95 27.59 3.88
N GLN A 11 1.92 27.23 5.16
CA GLN A 11 2.48 25.98 5.67
C GLN A 11 1.89 24.74 4.94
N LEU A 12 0.60 24.81 4.60
CA LEU A 12 -0.10 23.77 3.83
C LEU A 12 0.48 23.59 2.42
N PHE A 13 0.82 24.68 1.74
CA PHE A 13 1.43 24.61 0.41
C PHE A 13 2.82 23.97 0.47
N LYS A 14 3.65 24.34 1.46
CA LYS A 14 4.99 23.75 1.66
C LYS A 14 4.90 22.25 1.94
N ILE A 15 3.99 21.82 2.83
CA ILE A 15 3.76 20.40 3.13
C ILE A 15 3.28 19.65 1.88
N SER A 16 2.33 20.20 1.13
CA SER A 16 1.80 19.58 -0.09
C SER A 16 2.89 19.46 -1.17
N PHE A 17 3.72 20.47 -1.35
CA PHE A 17 4.82 20.47 -2.30
C PHE A 17 5.89 19.41 -1.92
N LEU A 18 6.32 19.37 -0.65
CA LEU A 18 7.26 18.37 -0.17
C LEU A 18 6.72 16.94 -0.30
N ASN A 19 5.44 16.75 -0.01
CA ASN A 19 4.81 15.44 -0.17
C ASN A 19 4.73 15.02 -1.65
N SER A 20 4.39 15.95 -2.55
CA SER A 20 4.40 15.69 -4.00
C SER A 20 5.80 15.34 -4.50
N PHE A 21 6.82 16.02 -4.01
CA PHE A 21 8.22 15.70 -4.31
C PHE A 21 8.62 14.31 -3.79
N SER A 22 8.19 13.95 -2.57
CA SER A 22 8.39 12.59 -2.02
C SER A 22 7.74 11.51 -2.89
N VAL A 23 6.52 11.76 -3.38
CA VAL A 23 5.81 10.84 -4.29
C VAL A 23 6.55 10.70 -5.63
N LEU A 24 7.01 11.81 -6.22
CA LEU A 24 7.80 11.77 -7.45
C LEU A 24 9.11 11.00 -7.28
N LEU A 25 9.82 11.20 -6.17
CA LEU A 25 11.01 10.40 -5.84
C LEU A 25 10.67 8.92 -5.71
N LYS A 26 9.57 8.57 -5.04
CA LYS A 26 9.13 7.18 -4.90
C LYS A 26 8.78 6.56 -6.26
N ILE A 27 8.18 7.31 -7.16
CA ILE A 27 7.93 6.88 -8.53
C ILE A 27 9.26 6.66 -9.27
N GLY A 28 10.19 7.62 -9.22
CA GLY A 28 11.49 7.51 -9.86
C GLY A 28 12.30 6.32 -9.36
N THR A 29 12.40 6.13 -8.04
CA THR A 29 13.08 4.96 -7.46
C THR A 29 12.38 3.65 -7.79
N GLY A 30 11.05 3.66 -7.88
CA GLY A 30 10.25 2.51 -8.32
C GLY A 30 10.51 2.12 -9.77
N LEU A 31 10.64 3.09 -10.68
CA LEU A 31 11.00 2.86 -12.09
C LEU A 31 12.41 2.26 -12.20
N ILE A 32 13.40 2.84 -11.51
CA ILE A 32 14.77 2.32 -11.48
C ILE A 32 14.79 0.89 -10.96
N THR A 33 14.12 0.62 -9.84
CA THR A 33 14.05 -0.72 -9.26
C THR A 33 13.37 -1.71 -10.21
N SER A 34 12.33 -1.29 -10.94
CA SER A 34 11.65 -2.13 -11.93
C SER A 34 12.58 -2.50 -13.09
N LYS A 35 13.38 -1.55 -13.59
CA LYS A 35 14.40 -1.82 -14.62
C LYS A 35 15.47 -2.80 -14.13
N LEU A 36 15.97 -2.60 -12.91
CA LEU A 36 16.97 -3.50 -12.31
C LEU A 36 16.44 -4.93 -12.18
N LEU A 37 15.21 -5.08 -11.68
CA LEU A 37 14.57 -6.38 -11.57
C LEU A 37 14.41 -7.04 -12.95
N ALA A 38 14.01 -6.26 -13.96
CA ALA A 38 13.85 -6.81 -15.31
C ALA A 38 15.16 -7.28 -15.93
N VAL A 39 16.27 -6.56 -15.69
CA VAL A 39 17.59 -6.87 -16.26
C VAL A 39 18.26 -8.04 -15.52
N PHE A 40 18.26 -8.02 -14.18
CA PHE A 40 19.03 -8.97 -13.38
C PHE A 40 18.22 -10.19 -12.91
N VAL A 41 16.90 -10.05 -12.78
CA VAL A 41 16.04 -11.08 -12.18
C VAL A 41 15.10 -11.71 -13.22
N GLY A 42 14.71 -10.95 -14.24
CA GLY A 42 13.82 -11.39 -15.30
C GLY A 42 12.36 -11.61 -14.87
N PRO A 43 11.49 -12.13 -15.79
CA PRO A 43 10.08 -12.31 -15.49
C PRO A 43 9.82 -13.28 -14.34
N SER A 44 10.47 -14.45 -14.34
CA SER A 44 10.28 -15.47 -13.30
C SER A 44 10.62 -14.97 -11.91
N GLY A 45 11.78 -14.30 -11.77
CA GLY A 45 12.15 -13.75 -10.48
C GLY A 45 11.26 -12.56 -10.05
N MET A 46 10.74 -11.76 -11.00
CA MET A 46 9.74 -10.74 -10.68
C MET A 46 8.46 -11.34 -10.11
N ALA A 47 8.02 -12.52 -10.59
CA ALA A 47 6.89 -13.24 -10.01
C ALA A 47 7.14 -13.60 -8.54
N LEU A 48 8.33 -14.15 -8.22
CA LEU A 48 8.71 -14.50 -6.85
C LEU A 48 8.74 -13.27 -5.93
N VAL A 49 9.29 -12.15 -6.40
CA VAL A 49 9.29 -10.89 -5.67
C VAL A 49 7.86 -10.38 -5.41
N GLY A 50 6.96 -10.51 -6.40
CA GLY A 50 5.55 -10.16 -6.24
C GLY A 50 4.84 -11.02 -5.18
N ASN A 51 5.08 -12.34 -5.19
CA ASN A 51 4.56 -13.25 -4.17
C ASN A 51 5.06 -12.87 -2.78
N PHE A 52 6.35 -12.62 -2.66
CA PHE A 52 6.95 -12.25 -1.38
C PHE A 52 6.43 -10.91 -0.86
N ARG A 53 6.23 -9.93 -1.73
CA ARG A 53 5.59 -8.65 -1.34
C ARG A 53 4.18 -8.84 -0.79
N ASN A 54 3.35 -9.66 -1.45
CA ASN A 54 2.01 -9.95 -0.96
C ASN A 54 2.07 -10.61 0.43
N PHE A 55 3.00 -11.52 0.64
CA PHE A 55 3.22 -12.15 1.94
C PHE A 55 3.61 -11.12 3.00
N ILE A 56 4.62 -10.29 2.75
CA ILE A 56 5.07 -9.24 3.69
C ILE A 56 3.93 -8.25 3.98
N SER A 57 3.14 -7.84 2.98
CA SER A 57 2.00 -6.96 3.19
C SER A 57 0.91 -7.58 4.07
N SER A 58 0.67 -8.90 3.94
CA SER A 58 -0.25 -9.63 4.83
C SER A 58 0.26 -9.64 6.27
N LEU A 59 1.56 -9.88 6.45
CA LEU A 59 2.19 -9.88 7.77
C LEU A 59 2.14 -8.50 8.43
N GLU A 60 2.37 -7.46 7.67
CA GLU A 60 2.24 -6.07 8.13
C GLU A 60 0.80 -5.79 8.59
N GLY A 61 -0.19 -6.16 7.79
CA GLY A 61 -1.61 -6.02 8.16
C GLY A 61 -1.94 -6.70 9.48
N VAL A 62 -1.52 -7.97 9.64
CA VAL A 62 -1.74 -8.75 10.88
C VAL A 62 -1.02 -8.10 12.06
N SER A 63 0.27 -7.80 11.92
CA SER A 63 1.14 -7.41 13.03
C SER A 63 0.88 -6.00 13.54
N THR A 64 0.43 -5.08 12.66
CA THR A 64 0.05 -3.72 13.03
C THR A 64 -1.41 -3.61 13.51
N LEU A 65 -2.17 -4.71 13.46
CA LEU A 65 -3.58 -4.73 13.88
C LEU A 65 -4.44 -3.63 13.23
N GLY A 66 -3.96 -2.98 12.17
CA GLY A 66 -4.62 -1.83 11.54
C GLY A 66 -4.76 -0.59 12.44
N PHE A 67 -3.98 -0.48 13.52
CA PHE A 67 -4.12 0.60 14.51
C PHE A 67 -3.61 1.97 14.05
N SER A 68 -2.88 2.06 12.96
CA SER A 68 -2.17 3.29 12.53
C SER A 68 -3.05 4.55 12.58
N SER A 69 -4.24 4.51 11.98
CA SER A 69 -5.17 5.66 11.97
C SER A 69 -5.72 6.00 13.37
N GLY A 70 -5.99 4.96 14.17
CA GLY A 70 -6.43 5.12 15.56
C GLY A 70 -5.35 5.76 16.44
N ILE A 71 -4.09 5.36 16.26
CA ILE A 71 -2.93 5.92 16.97
C ILE A 71 -2.77 7.40 16.63
N ILE A 72 -2.74 7.74 15.34
CA ILE A 72 -2.60 9.13 14.87
C ILE A 72 -3.68 10.00 15.51
N LYS A 73 -4.94 9.56 15.47
CA LYS A 73 -6.07 10.28 16.08
C LYS A 73 -5.91 10.42 17.58
N SER A 74 -5.63 9.33 18.30
CA SER A 74 -5.51 9.33 19.75
C SER A 74 -4.36 10.22 20.24
N ILE A 75 -3.26 10.28 19.50
CA ILE A 75 -2.12 11.16 19.82
C ILE A 75 -2.50 12.61 19.52
N ALA A 76 -3.13 12.90 18.39
CA ALA A 76 -3.56 14.27 18.04
C ALA A 76 -4.54 14.87 19.06
N GLU A 77 -5.43 14.03 19.63
CA GLU A 77 -6.39 14.47 20.65
C GLU A 77 -5.78 14.65 22.06
N ASN A 78 -4.64 14.01 22.34
CA ASN A 78 -4.07 13.95 23.69
C ASN A 78 -2.58 14.35 23.75
N GLY A 79 -2.04 14.95 22.69
CA GLY A 79 -0.60 15.29 22.57
C GLY A 79 -0.04 16.15 23.70
N ASP A 80 -0.88 17.04 24.28
CA ASP A 80 -0.51 17.93 25.39
C ASP A 80 -0.54 17.21 26.77
N LYS A 81 -1.11 16.00 26.86
CA LYS A 81 -1.27 15.25 28.11
C LYS A 81 -0.21 14.15 28.21
N SER A 82 0.95 14.46 28.78
CA SER A 82 2.10 13.54 28.82
C SER A 82 1.77 12.14 29.35
N LYS A 83 1.01 12.02 30.46
CA LYS A 83 0.61 10.70 31.03
C LYS A 83 -0.31 9.89 30.12
N MET A 84 -1.21 10.54 29.37
CA MET A 84 -2.11 9.85 28.44
C MET A 84 -1.36 9.38 27.21
N LEU A 85 -0.44 10.19 26.71
CA LEU A 85 0.46 9.84 25.61
C LEU A 85 1.30 8.61 25.96
N GLU A 86 1.86 8.56 27.17
CA GLU A 86 2.63 7.40 27.66
C GLU A 86 1.80 6.12 27.66
N LYS A 87 0.56 6.18 28.15
CA LYS A 87 -0.35 5.04 28.15
C LYS A 87 -0.68 4.57 26.72
N ILE A 88 -0.95 5.50 25.79
CA ILE A 88 -1.23 5.17 24.39
C ILE A 88 -0.03 4.46 23.78
N ILE A 89 1.15 5.04 23.88
CA ILE A 89 2.39 4.49 23.30
C ILE A 89 2.71 3.13 23.91
N SER A 90 2.65 2.99 25.24
CA SER A 90 2.94 1.73 25.92
C SER A 90 1.94 0.64 25.53
N THR A 91 0.62 0.95 25.50
CA THR A 91 -0.41 0.00 25.10
C THR A 91 -0.21 -0.50 23.67
N VAL A 92 0.06 0.41 22.73
CA VAL A 92 0.26 0.05 21.32
C VAL A 92 1.54 -0.76 21.14
N LEU A 93 2.65 -0.31 21.74
CA LEU A 93 3.93 -1.00 21.60
C LEU A 93 3.86 -2.42 22.15
N VAL A 94 3.28 -2.60 23.35
CA VAL A 94 3.08 -3.94 23.93
C VAL A 94 2.24 -4.80 23.00
N SER A 95 1.11 -4.28 22.51
CA SER A 95 0.23 -5.02 21.61
C SER A 95 0.95 -5.42 20.31
N TYR A 96 1.69 -4.49 19.70
CA TYR A 96 2.47 -4.73 18.51
C TYR A 96 3.58 -5.76 18.71
N LEU A 97 4.35 -5.64 19.79
CA LEU A 97 5.43 -6.58 20.09
C LEU A 97 4.90 -7.98 20.41
N VAL A 98 3.79 -8.09 21.13
CA VAL A 98 3.16 -9.40 21.42
C VAL A 98 2.70 -10.07 20.13
N VAL A 99 1.96 -9.37 19.27
CA VAL A 99 1.49 -9.94 18.00
C VAL A 99 2.66 -10.23 17.07
N ALA A 100 3.63 -9.31 16.96
CA ALA A 100 4.83 -9.53 16.17
C ALA A 100 5.66 -10.73 16.67
N PHE A 101 5.78 -10.93 17.97
CA PHE A 101 6.48 -12.07 18.55
C PHE A 101 5.84 -13.40 18.14
N PHE A 102 4.51 -13.56 18.34
CA PHE A 102 3.83 -14.80 17.97
C PHE A 102 3.82 -15.03 16.45
N THR A 103 3.63 -13.99 15.65
CA THR A 103 3.72 -14.12 14.19
C THR A 103 5.14 -14.43 13.71
N SER A 104 6.17 -13.79 14.27
CA SER A 104 7.58 -14.09 13.97
C SER A 104 7.94 -15.52 14.34
N LEU A 105 7.51 -15.98 15.53
CA LEU A 105 7.75 -17.33 15.98
C LEU A 105 7.08 -18.35 15.03
N SER A 106 5.83 -18.12 14.66
CA SER A 106 5.11 -18.95 13.70
C SER A 106 5.82 -19.02 12.35
N ILE A 107 6.23 -17.88 11.78
CA ILE A 107 6.92 -17.82 10.48
C ILE A 107 8.27 -18.53 10.56
N PHE A 108 9.01 -18.34 11.66
CA PHE A 108 10.33 -18.92 11.83
C PHE A 108 10.27 -20.45 11.90
N PHE A 109 9.36 -21.01 12.71
CA PHE A 109 9.22 -22.46 12.85
C PHE A 109 8.57 -23.13 11.63
N PHE A 110 7.61 -22.46 10.99
CA PHE A 110 6.96 -22.95 9.78
C PHE A 110 7.54 -22.38 8.50
N SER A 111 8.82 -21.97 8.51
CA SER A 111 9.47 -21.30 7.38
C SER A 111 9.40 -22.09 6.08
N ASP A 112 9.56 -23.42 6.13
CA ASP A 112 9.53 -24.29 4.95
C ASP A 112 8.11 -24.39 4.38
N PHE A 113 7.08 -24.42 5.23
CA PHE A 113 5.69 -24.35 4.77
C PHE A 113 5.38 -23.03 4.06
N PHE A 114 5.78 -21.91 4.64
CA PHE A 114 5.59 -20.60 3.99
C PHE A 114 6.46 -20.48 2.72
N CYS A 115 7.68 -20.98 2.74
CA CYS A 115 8.54 -21.01 1.58
C CYS A 115 7.89 -21.76 0.40
N PHE A 116 7.34 -22.95 0.67
CA PHE A 116 6.61 -23.73 -0.34
C PHE A 116 5.38 -22.96 -0.88
N LYS A 117 4.61 -22.30 -0.02
CA LYS A 117 3.41 -21.53 -0.42
C LYS A 117 3.73 -20.28 -1.25
N ILE A 118 4.90 -19.67 -1.03
CA ILE A 118 5.30 -18.40 -1.66
C ILE A 118 6.16 -18.64 -2.91
N PHE A 119 7.12 -19.55 -2.81
CA PHE A 119 8.14 -19.78 -3.83
C PHE A 119 8.04 -21.16 -4.52
N GLY A 120 7.03 -21.97 -4.14
CA GLY A 120 6.91 -23.35 -4.63
C GLY A 120 8.07 -24.21 -4.13
N ASN A 121 8.65 -25.00 -5.02
CA ASN A 121 9.74 -25.94 -4.68
C ASN A 121 11.13 -25.26 -4.49
N ASN A 122 11.20 -23.92 -4.51
CA ASN A 122 12.47 -23.20 -4.35
C ASN A 122 12.82 -22.99 -2.87
N PHE A 123 13.16 -24.07 -2.17
CA PHE A 123 13.51 -24.05 -0.73
C PHE A 123 14.80 -23.30 -0.41
N GLU A 124 15.59 -22.92 -1.41
CA GLU A 124 16.77 -22.05 -1.26
C GLU A 124 16.42 -20.68 -0.67
N TYR A 125 15.14 -20.23 -0.82
CA TYR A 125 14.64 -18.97 -0.24
C TYR A 125 14.06 -19.13 1.17
N SER A 126 14.16 -20.30 1.82
CA SER A 126 13.71 -20.52 3.20
C SER A 126 14.39 -19.54 4.19
N LEU A 127 15.67 -19.23 3.94
CA LEU A 127 16.41 -18.22 4.71
C LEU A 127 15.73 -16.83 4.65
N VAL A 128 15.19 -16.43 3.49
CA VAL A 128 14.51 -15.14 3.34
C VAL A 128 13.24 -15.08 4.21
N ILE A 129 12.52 -16.21 4.31
CA ILE A 129 11.33 -16.33 5.20
C ILE A 129 11.75 -16.19 6.67
N LYS A 130 12.84 -16.85 7.10
CA LYS A 130 13.37 -16.72 8.46
C LYS A 130 13.82 -15.28 8.77
N LEU A 131 14.46 -14.62 7.80
CA LEU A 131 14.82 -13.19 7.94
C LEU A 131 13.60 -12.28 8.01
N ALA A 132 12.51 -12.59 7.27
CA ALA A 132 11.26 -11.86 7.38
C ALA A 132 10.68 -11.91 8.80
N ALA A 133 10.76 -13.07 9.47
CA ALA A 133 10.37 -13.21 10.86
C ALA A 133 11.18 -12.30 11.80
N ILE A 134 12.50 -12.17 11.57
CA ILE A 134 13.38 -11.30 12.37
C ILE A 134 13.09 -9.81 12.11
N VAL A 135 12.74 -9.45 10.87
CA VAL A 135 12.48 -8.07 10.46
C VAL A 135 11.12 -7.56 10.94
N LEU A 136 10.15 -8.44 11.18
CA LEU A 136 8.78 -8.09 11.53
C LEU A 136 8.66 -7.15 12.76
N PRO A 137 9.40 -7.35 13.89
CA PRO A 137 9.40 -6.41 15.01
C PRO A 137 9.87 -5.00 14.61
N PHE A 138 10.86 -4.87 13.73
CA PHE A 138 11.31 -3.57 13.24
C PHE A 138 10.21 -2.87 12.42
N ASN A 139 9.45 -3.65 11.62
CA ASN A 139 8.34 -3.13 10.85
C ASN A 139 7.26 -2.52 11.74
N VAL A 140 6.77 -3.26 12.73
CA VAL A 140 5.68 -2.76 13.60
C VAL A 140 6.10 -1.54 14.42
N VAL A 141 7.36 -1.49 14.86
CA VAL A 141 7.90 -0.33 15.59
C VAL A 141 8.08 0.87 14.65
N SER A 142 8.51 0.67 13.41
CA SER A 142 8.60 1.76 12.43
C SER A 142 7.25 2.38 12.14
N VAL A 143 6.20 1.56 11.99
CA VAL A 143 4.81 2.01 11.81
C VAL A 143 4.32 2.80 13.02
N LEU A 144 4.66 2.36 14.24
CA LEU A 144 4.36 3.11 15.46
C LEU A 144 5.04 4.48 15.46
N PHE A 145 6.34 4.55 15.14
CA PHE A 145 7.08 5.81 15.09
C PHE A 145 6.52 6.79 14.08
N VAL A 146 6.23 6.33 12.87
CA VAL A 146 5.54 7.13 11.84
C VAL A 146 4.18 7.64 12.35
N SER A 147 3.41 6.79 13.02
CA SER A 147 2.10 7.16 13.55
C SER A 147 2.21 8.20 14.68
N ILE A 148 3.24 8.09 15.55
CA ILE A 148 3.51 9.08 16.60
C ILE A 148 3.87 10.43 15.98
N ILE A 149 4.82 10.48 15.06
CA ILE A 149 5.28 11.72 14.44
C ILE A 149 4.11 12.40 13.69
N ASN A 150 3.28 11.63 12.98
CA ASN A 150 2.08 12.13 12.31
C ASN A 150 1.03 12.65 13.30
N GLY A 151 0.79 11.93 14.40
CA GLY A 151 -0.16 12.31 15.44
C GLY A 151 0.22 13.61 16.16
N LEU A 152 1.52 13.91 16.26
CA LEU A 152 2.05 15.16 16.79
C LEU A 152 1.99 16.34 15.78
N GLY A 153 1.53 16.09 14.54
CA GLY A 153 1.47 17.12 13.50
C GLY A 153 2.80 17.42 12.81
N GLU A 154 3.85 16.66 13.09
CA GLU A 154 5.20 16.84 12.55
C GLU A 154 5.35 16.22 11.15
N TYR A 155 4.40 16.54 10.24
CA TYR A 155 4.30 15.92 8.91
C TYR A 155 5.58 16.03 8.08
N ASN A 156 6.31 17.14 8.20
CA ASN A 156 7.58 17.35 7.49
C ASN A 156 8.60 16.28 7.85
N LYS A 157 8.70 15.91 9.15
CA LYS A 157 9.64 14.89 9.61
C LYS A 157 9.32 13.52 8.98
N VAL A 158 8.03 13.17 8.88
CA VAL A 158 7.60 11.93 8.21
C VAL A 158 7.95 11.94 6.72
N ILE A 159 7.71 13.07 6.04
CA ILE A 159 8.03 13.21 4.60
C ILE A 159 9.55 13.07 4.39
N PHE A 160 10.37 13.75 5.17
CA PHE A 160 11.84 13.64 5.07
C PHE A 160 12.34 12.23 5.42
N ALA A 161 11.78 11.60 6.47
CA ALA A 161 12.12 10.22 6.81
C ALA A 161 11.80 9.25 5.66
N ASN A 162 10.64 9.40 5.01
CA ASN A 162 10.28 8.60 3.84
C ASN A 162 11.20 8.86 2.64
N ILE A 163 11.58 10.11 2.37
CA ILE A 163 12.51 10.46 1.29
C ILE A 163 13.86 9.77 1.53
N ILE A 164 14.43 9.94 2.71
CA ILE A 164 15.73 9.37 3.07
C ILE A 164 15.68 7.85 3.01
N ALA A 165 14.65 7.22 3.61
CA ALA A 165 14.48 5.78 3.58
C ALA A 165 14.34 5.26 2.15
N ASN A 166 13.56 5.91 1.28
CA ASN A 166 13.40 5.51 -0.12
C ASN A 166 14.72 5.59 -0.91
N ILE A 167 15.52 6.64 -0.71
CA ILE A 167 16.81 6.78 -1.38
C ILE A 167 17.78 5.69 -0.92
N ILE A 168 17.93 5.48 0.39
CA ILE A 168 18.80 4.46 0.95
C ILE A 168 18.36 3.07 0.48
N CYS A 169 17.05 2.76 0.54
CA CYS A 169 16.50 1.50 0.06
C CYS A 169 16.78 1.28 -1.43
N ALA A 170 16.62 2.32 -2.26
CA ALA A 170 16.89 2.21 -3.69
C ALA A 170 18.37 1.90 -3.97
N LEU A 171 19.29 2.59 -3.31
CA LEU A 171 20.73 2.37 -3.44
C LEU A 171 21.13 0.96 -2.98
N LEU A 172 20.66 0.53 -1.81
CA LEU A 172 20.93 -0.80 -1.30
C LEU A 172 20.30 -1.89 -2.17
N SER A 173 19.07 -1.67 -2.65
CA SER A 173 18.40 -2.60 -3.57
C SER A 173 19.21 -2.79 -4.85
N LEU A 174 19.79 -1.71 -5.40
CA LEU A 174 20.67 -1.78 -6.57
C LEU A 174 21.86 -2.71 -6.30
N VAL A 175 22.56 -2.53 -5.18
CA VAL A 175 23.72 -3.35 -4.80
C VAL A 175 23.29 -4.81 -4.58
N PHE A 176 22.22 -5.05 -3.82
CA PHE A 176 21.76 -6.41 -3.52
C PHE A 176 21.28 -7.15 -4.78
N ILE A 177 20.52 -6.49 -5.65
CA ILE A 177 20.04 -7.09 -6.90
C ILE A 177 21.22 -7.40 -7.82
N TYR A 178 22.19 -6.50 -7.93
CA TYR A 178 23.38 -6.69 -8.76
C TYR A 178 24.23 -7.87 -8.25
N CYS A 179 24.45 -7.99 -6.94
CA CYS A 179 25.31 -9.03 -6.36
C CYS A 179 24.63 -10.41 -6.25
N PHE A 180 23.32 -10.42 -5.96
CA PHE A 180 22.61 -11.65 -5.56
C PHE A 180 21.38 -11.96 -6.43
N ASN A 181 21.14 -11.24 -7.52
CA ASN A 181 20.02 -11.45 -8.44
C ASN A 181 18.65 -11.56 -7.71
N THR A 182 17.92 -12.67 -7.90
CA THR A 182 16.60 -12.89 -7.28
C THR A 182 16.65 -12.87 -5.77
N LEU A 183 17.65 -13.49 -5.15
CA LEU A 183 17.81 -13.48 -3.68
C LEU A 183 18.03 -12.05 -3.18
N GLY A 184 18.86 -11.26 -3.89
CA GLY A 184 19.07 -9.86 -3.58
C GLY A 184 17.80 -9.01 -3.69
N ALA A 185 16.97 -9.31 -4.70
CA ALA A 185 15.67 -8.66 -4.86
C ALA A 185 14.71 -8.95 -3.69
N LEU A 186 14.65 -10.20 -3.24
CA LEU A 186 13.86 -10.62 -2.07
C LEU A 186 14.38 -9.96 -0.79
N LEU A 187 15.69 -9.96 -0.55
CA LEU A 187 16.30 -9.29 0.59
C LEU A 187 16.03 -7.77 0.58
N SER A 188 16.02 -7.14 -0.60
CA SER A 188 15.70 -5.72 -0.73
C SER A 188 14.31 -5.36 -0.21
N VAL A 189 13.33 -6.26 -0.33
CA VAL A 189 11.98 -6.05 0.23
C VAL A 189 12.04 -5.95 1.76
N LEU A 190 12.91 -6.73 2.40
CA LEU A 190 13.08 -6.73 3.85
C LEU A 190 13.86 -5.51 4.39
N LEU A 191 14.65 -4.85 3.54
CA LEU A 191 15.41 -3.66 3.97
C LEU A 191 14.51 -2.47 4.29
N VAL A 192 13.38 -2.33 3.58
CA VAL A 192 12.49 -1.16 3.70
C VAL A 192 12.05 -0.91 5.15
N PRO A 193 11.44 -1.86 5.86
CA PRO A 193 11.00 -1.63 7.24
C PRO A 193 12.17 -1.42 8.21
N VAL A 194 13.31 -2.05 7.99
CA VAL A 194 14.51 -1.88 8.84
C VAL A 194 15.07 -0.46 8.69
N ILE A 195 15.24 0.00 7.45
CA ILE A 195 15.76 1.35 7.20
C ILE A 195 14.78 2.40 7.71
N LEU A 196 13.48 2.21 7.47
CA LEU A 196 12.45 3.12 7.95
C LEU A 196 12.46 3.18 9.50
N PHE A 197 12.66 2.05 10.18
CA PHE A 197 12.82 2.02 11.63
C PHE A 197 13.97 2.93 12.10
N PHE A 198 15.18 2.75 11.56
CA PHE A 198 16.34 3.56 11.97
C PHE A 198 16.14 5.04 11.62
N VAL A 199 15.67 5.35 10.42
CA VAL A 199 15.46 6.75 10.00
C VAL A 199 14.41 7.42 10.87
N THR A 200 13.25 6.79 11.09
CA THR A 200 12.18 7.37 11.91
C THR A 200 12.60 7.50 13.38
N PHE A 201 13.41 6.59 13.88
CA PHE A 201 13.98 6.67 15.23
C PHE A 201 14.78 7.96 15.45
N PHE A 202 15.59 8.38 14.47
CA PHE A 202 16.34 9.65 14.54
C PHE A 202 15.45 10.90 14.43
N TYR A 203 14.27 10.78 13.79
CA TYR A 203 13.31 11.88 13.66
C TYR A 203 12.32 11.99 14.81
N LEU A 204 12.31 11.01 15.73
CA LEU A 204 11.47 11.09 16.93
C LEU A 204 11.85 12.30 17.77
N PRO A 205 10.84 13.08 18.25
CA PRO A 205 11.13 14.17 19.17
C PRO A 205 11.83 13.65 20.44
N ARG A 206 12.98 14.20 20.76
CA ARG A 206 13.76 13.80 21.95
C ARG A 206 13.01 14.05 23.27
N GLU A 207 12.08 15.00 23.25
CA GLU A 207 11.19 15.33 24.36
C GLU A 207 10.23 14.16 24.73
N ILE A 208 9.90 13.33 23.73
CA ILE A 208 9.22 12.07 23.97
C ILE A 208 10.30 11.03 24.26
N GLU A 209 10.82 11.00 25.45
CA GLU A 209 11.75 9.95 25.92
C GLU A 209 11.05 8.57 25.86
N ILE A 210 10.72 8.09 24.63
CA ILE A 210 9.90 6.91 24.39
C ILE A 210 10.41 5.72 25.18
N PHE A 211 11.73 5.52 25.22
CA PHE A 211 12.33 4.39 25.95
C PHE A 211 12.29 4.54 27.47
N LYS A 212 12.34 5.76 28.02
CA LYS A 212 12.16 6.00 29.44
C LYS A 212 10.70 5.94 29.87
N ARG A 213 9.79 6.23 28.94
CA ARG A 213 8.34 6.21 29.15
C ARG A 213 7.70 4.84 28.88
N LEU A 214 8.47 3.88 28.33
CA LEU A 214 8.02 2.50 28.14
C LEU A 214 7.86 1.82 29.50
N ASN A 215 6.68 1.92 30.04
CA ASN A 215 6.32 1.21 31.25
C ASN A 215 5.25 0.17 30.90
N PHE A 216 5.64 -1.11 30.86
CA PHE A 216 4.74 -2.22 30.61
C PHE A 216 3.55 -2.23 31.58
N ASN A 217 3.71 -1.65 32.77
CA ASN A 217 2.64 -1.52 33.75
C ASN A 217 1.59 -0.46 33.40
N GLN A 218 1.82 0.36 32.37
CA GLN A 218 0.87 1.37 31.89
C GLN A 218 -0.05 0.89 30.76
N PHE A 219 -0.04 -0.41 30.45
CA PHE A 219 -0.95 -1.00 29.50
C PHE A 219 -2.41 -0.78 29.93
N ASP A 220 -3.23 -0.22 29.02
CA ASP A 220 -4.64 0.09 29.28
C ASP A 220 -5.54 -0.58 28.26
N PHE A 221 -6.33 -1.55 28.73
CA PHE A 221 -7.25 -2.32 27.88
C PHE A 221 -8.37 -1.44 27.27
N LYS A 222 -8.72 -0.31 27.91
CA LYS A 222 -9.73 0.63 27.35
C LYS A 222 -9.19 1.32 26.12
N ILE A 223 -7.90 1.72 26.14
CA ILE A 223 -7.22 2.28 24.97
C ILE A 223 -7.16 1.24 23.85
N LEU A 224 -6.77 -0.01 24.16
CA LEU A 224 -6.73 -1.08 23.16
C LEU A 224 -8.09 -1.29 22.50
N LYS A 225 -9.18 -1.34 23.27
CA LYS A 225 -10.55 -1.48 22.77
C LYS A 225 -10.97 -0.31 21.89
N SER A 226 -10.60 0.91 22.26
CA SER A 226 -10.85 2.10 21.44
C SER A 226 -10.12 2.03 20.09
N LEU A 227 -8.85 1.64 20.09
CA LEU A 227 -8.06 1.48 18.86
C LEU A 227 -8.61 0.34 17.99
N ALA A 228 -9.00 -0.78 18.58
CA ALA A 228 -9.59 -1.92 17.87
C ALA A 228 -10.84 -1.53 17.08
N SER A 229 -11.64 -0.58 17.57
CA SER A 229 -12.83 -0.12 16.85
C SER A 229 -12.51 0.53 15.49
N PHE A 230 -11.36 1.20 15.36
CA PHE A 230 -10.88 1.74 14.08
C PHE A 230 -10.30 0.67 13.18
N SER A 231 -9.69 -0.36 13.78
CA SER A 231 -9.02 -1.45 13.05
C SER A 231 -10.00 -2.35 12.33
N PHE A 232 -11.18 -2.57 12.89
CA PHE A 232 -12.19 -3.44 12.27
C PHE A 232 -12.54 -3.02 10.84
N MET A 233 -12.40 -1.73 10.51
CA MET A 233 -12.65 -1.23 9.16
C MET A 233 -11.51 -1.55 8.18
N ILE A 234 -10.26 -1.40 8.63
CA ILE A 234 -9.08 -1.44 7.76
C ILE A 234 -8.46 -2.83 7.70
N LEU A 235 -8.52 -3.58 8.80
CA LEU A 235 -7.82 -4.87 8.96
C LEU A 235 -8.28 -5.96 7.97
N PRO A 236 -9.61 -6.21 7.76
CA PRO A 236 -10.03 -7.28 6.88
C PRO A 236 -9.51 -7.12 5.44
N PRO A 237 -9.70 -6.00 4.73
CA PRO A 237 -9.16 -5.86 3.39
C PRO A 237 -7.62 -5.83 3.36
N ALA A 238 -6.95 -5.28 4.39
CA ALA A 238 -5.49 -5.24 4.46
C ALA A 238 -4.86 -6.64 4.58
N ILE A 239 -5.54 -7.59 5.18
CA ILE A 239 -5.08 -8.99 5.29
C ILE A 239 -5.56 -9.81 4.10
N LEU A 240 -6.83 -9.73 3.75
CA LEU A 240 -7.43 -10.60 2.74
C LEU A 240 -6.91 -10.30 1.33
N SER A 241 -6.78 -9.02 0.96
CA SER A 241 -6.35 -8.66 -0.39
C SER A 241 -4.97 -9.24 -0.77
N PRO A 242 -3.90 -9.12 0.02
CA PRO A 242 -2.61 -9.73 -0.31
C PRO A 242 -2.66 -11.27 -0.32
N ILE A 243 -3.45 -11.90 0.57
CA ILE A 243 -3.60 -13.36 0.62
C ILE A 243 -4.25 -13.86 -0.66
N PHE A 244 -5.37 -13.26 -1.08
CA PHE A 244 -6.06 -13.67 -2.31
C PHE A 244 -5.23 -13.35 -3.56
N ASN A 245 -4.52 -12.23 -3.60
CA ASN A 245 -3.57 -11.92 -4.67
C ASN A 245 -2.46 -12.99 -4.77
N LEU A 246 -1.93 -13.47 -3.65
CA LEU A 246 -0.97 -14.58 -3.63
C LEU A 246 -1.58 -15.86 -4.19
N GLN A 247 -2.83 -16.19 -3.83
CA GLN A 247 -3.50 -17.39 -4.34
C GLN A 247 -3.81 -17.30 -5.84
N ILE A 248 -4.27 -16.13 -6.33
CA ILE A 248 -4.47 -15.87 -7.77
C ILE A 248 -3.14 -16.08 -8.51
N ARG A 249 -2.04 -15.54 -7.98
CA ARG A 249 -0.71 -15.68 -8.58
C ARG A 249 -0.24 -17.12 -8.58
N ASN A 250 -0.43 -17.87 -7.50
CA ASN A 250 -0.09 -19.28 -7.44
C ASN A 250 -0.92 -20.12 -8.43
N HIS A 251 -2.20 -19.79 -8.62
CA HIS A 251 -3.02 -20.43 -9.65
C HIS A 251 -2.53 -20.08 -11.05
N LEU A 252 -2.18 -18.83 -11.32
CA LEU A 252 -1.60 -18.40 -12.60
C LEU A 252 -0.27 -19.13 -12.88
N ILE A 253 0.60 -19.28 -11.88
CA ILE A 253 1.86 -20.01 -12.01
C ILE A 253 1.60 -21.49 -12.35
N ALA A 254 0.63 -22.11 -11.69
CA ALA A 254 0.31 -23.52 -11.90
C ALA A 254 -0.35 -23.81 -13.26
N THR A 255 -1.12 -22.86 -13.81
CA THR A 255 -1.89 -23.07 -15.05
C THR A 255 -1.19 -22.55 -16.30
N VAL A 256 -0.50 -21.42 -16.20
CA VAL A 256 0.09 -20.73 -17.36
C VAL A 256 1.61 -20.73 -17.29
N GLY A 257 2.18 -20.40 -16.11
CA GLY A 257 3.62 -20.42 -15.91
C GLY A 257 4.15 -19.28 -15.03
N LEU A 258 5.42 -19.45 -14.64
CA LEU A 258 6.08 -18.51 -13.74
C LEU A 258 6.41 -17.18 -14.44
N ASN A 259 6.81 -17.23 -15.72
CA ASN A 259 7.14 -16.02 -16.50
C ASN A 259 5.91 -15.13 -16.69
N GLU A 260 4.77 -15.72 -16.99
CA GLU A 260 3.49 -15.04 -17.18
C GLU A 260 3.05 -14.34 -15.88
N SER A 261 3.27 -14.98 -14.75
CA SER A 261 3.05 -14.34 -13.45
C SER A 261 3.97 -13.12 -13.25
N GLY A 262 5.19 -13.16 -13.78
CA GLY A 262 6.11 -12.02 -13.82
C GLY A 262 5.63 -10.88 -14.72
N PHE A 263 5.00 -11.21 -15.85
CA PHE A 263 4.38 -10.20 -16.71
C PHE A 263 3.21 -9.48 -16.01
N TRP A 264 2.40 -10.22 -15.24
CA TRP A 264 1.38 -9.61 -14.40
C TRP A 264 1.99 -8.70 -13.31
N GLU A 265 3.09 -9.12 -12.68
CA GLU A 265 3.80 -8.25 -11.74
C GLU A 265 4.29 -6.96 -12.42
N ALA A 266 4.82 -7.07 -13.65
CA ALA A 266 5.33 -5.91 -14.39
C ALA A 266 4.23 -4.89 -14.71
N ILE A 267 3.07 -5.33 -15.23
CA ILE A 267 1.96 -4.40 -15.54
C ILE A 267 1.37 -3.81 -14.26
N THR A 268 1.27 -4.60 -13.18
CA THR A 268 0.81 -4.12 -11.87
C THR A 268 1.74 -3.05 -11.30
N ARG A 269 3.06 -3.18 -11.49
CA ARG A 269 4.02 -2.14 -11.07
C ARG A 269 3.81 -0.83 -11.81
N ILE A 270 3.60 -0.88 -13.13
CA ILE A 270 3.28 0.31 -13.93
C ILE A 270 1.99 0.96 -13.41
N SER A 271 0.95 0.16 -13.22
CA SER A 271 -0.35 0.63 -12.71
C SER A 271 -0.21 1.31 -11.33
N ASN A 272 0.49 0.70 -10.41
CA ASN A 272 0.68 1.22 -9.06
C ASN A 272 1.38 2.59 -9.04
N LEU A 273 2.26 2.89 -10.01
CA LEU A 273 2.97 4.17 -10.06
C LEU A 273 2.01 5.35 -10.32
N TYR A 274 1.13 5.24 -11.32
CA TYR A 274 0.18 6.32 -11.58
C TYR A 274 -1.02 6.33 -10.63
N LEU A 275 -1.45 5.16 -10.13
CA LEU A 275 -2.49 5.08 -9.11
C LEU A 275 -2.04 5.69 -7.77
N LEU A 276 -0.74 5.60 -7.43
CA LEU A 276 -0.18 6.27 -6.26
C LEU A 276 -0.40 7.78 -6.32
N PHE A 277 -0.25 8.39 -7.51
CA PHE A 277 -0.49 9.81 -7.69
C PHE A 277 -1.96 10.18 -7.44
N VAL A 278 -2.90 9.42 -8.03
CA VAL A 278 -4.35 9.63 -7.83
C VAL A 278 -4.74 9.44 -6.37
N SER A 279 -4.30 8.35 -5.73
CA SER A 279 -4.62 8.06 -4.33
C SER A 279 -4.08 9.14 -3.39
N THR A 280 -2.92 9.71 -3.70
CA THR A 280 -2.34 10.83 -2.94
C THR A 280 -3.21 12.08 -3.03
N ILE A 281 -3.66 12.45 -4.24
CA ILE A 281 -4.56 13.60 -4.43
C ILE A 281 -5.89 13.38 -3.67
N VAL A 282 -6.47 12.18 -3.78
CA VAL A 282 -7.73 11.87 -3.09
C VAL A 282 -7.54 11.95 -1.58
N SER A 283 -6.48 11.37 -1.03
CA SER A 283 -6.22 11.35 0.41
C SER A 283 -5.95 12.73 0.99
N ILE A 284 -5.20 13.59 0.29
CA ILE A 284 -4.78 14.89 0.83
C ILE A 284 -5.84 15.97 0.62
N TYR A 285 -6.53 15.96 -0.54
CA TYR A 285 -7.42 17.06 -0.92
C TYR A 285 -8.91 16.68 -0.78
N PHE A 286 -9.32 15.55 -1.37
CA PHE A 286 -10.74 15.19 -1.43
C PHE A 286 -11.26 14.57 -0.13
N TYR A 287 -10.49 13.68 0.50
CA TYR A 287 -10.93 13.01 1.73
C TYR A 287 -11.23 13.95 2.89
N PRO A 288 -10.39 14.96 3.22
CA PRO A 288 -10.76 15.96 4.23
C PRO A 288 -11.99 16.77 3.86
N LYS A 289 -12.21 17.06 2.57
CA LYS A 289 -13.42 17.74 2.11
C LYS A 289 -14.67 16.88 2.28
N LEU A 290 -14.58 15.57 1.97
CA LEU A 290 -15.68 14.63 2.19
C LEU A 290 -16.04 14.50 3.67
N ILE A 291 -15.06 14.56 4.58
CA ILE A 291 -15.32 14.54 6.03
C ILE A 291 -16.06 15.79 6.50
N LYS A 292 -15.68 16.95 5.95
CA LYS A 292 -16.28 18.27 6.31
C LYS A 292 -17.61 18.54 5.63
N ALA A 293 -17.94 17.81 4.57
CA ALA A 293 -19.18 18.04 3.81
C ALA A 293 -20.42 17.72 4.66
N GLU A 294 -21.24 18.73 4.89
CA GLU A 294 -22.50 18.64 5.62
C GLU A 294 -23.67 18.47 4.64
N GLY A 295 -24.34 17.32 4.71
CA GLY A 295 -25.50 17.05 3.86
C GLY A 295 -25.17 16.48 2.48
N ILE A 296 -26.22 16.35 1.65
CA ILE A 296 -26.14 15.72 0.34
C ILE A 296 -25.50 16.67 -0.68
N PHE A 297 -25.85 17.95 -0.63
CA PHE A 297 -25.43 18.95 -1.62
C PHE A 297 -23.90 19.13 -1.63
N ASP A 298 -23.30 19.41 -0.46
CA ASP A 298 -21.86 19.61 -0.33
C ASP A 298 -21.07 18.36 -0.73
N THR A 299 -21.58 17.17 -0.30
CA THR A 299 -20.97 15.90 -0.67
C THR A 299 -20.99 15.68 -2.19
N LYS A 300 -22.12 15.99 -2.84
CA LYS A 300 -22.29 15.92 -4.31
C LYS A 300 -21.31 16.86 -5.02
N GLU A 301 -21.15 18.08 -4.56
CA GLU A 301 -20.21 19.06 -5.12
C GLU A 301 -18.76 18.54 -5.08
N VAL A 302 -18.33 17.96 -3.95
CA VAL A 302 -16.99 17.37 -3.81
C VAL A 302 -16.77 16.22 -4.80
N ILE A 303 -17.73 15.29 -4.91
CA ILE A 303 -17.66 14.15 -5.83
C ILE A 303 -17.59 14.62 -7.28
N TRP A 304 -18.50 15.53 -7.67
CA TRP A 304 -18.54 16.04 -9.04
C TRP A 304 -17.32 16.88 -9.39
N SER A 305 -16.70 17.57 -8.41
CA SER A 305 -15.44 18.26 -8.64
C SER A 305 -14.31 17.27 -8.97
N PHE A 306 -14.27 16.10 -8.33
CA PHE A 306 -13.33 15.03 -8.68
C PHE A 306 -13.57 14.51 -10.11
N TYR A 307 -14.82 14.20 -10.45
CA TYR A 307 -15.18 13.70 -11.77
C TYR A 307 -14.98 14.72 -12.89
N LYS A 308 -15.13 16.00 -12.59
CA LYS A 308 -14.95 17.08 -13.57
C LYS A 308 -13.47 17.42 -13.81
N PHE A 309 -12.62 17.37 -12.80
CA PHE A 309 -11.24 17.84 -12.92
C PHE A 309 -10.20 16.72 -12.95
N ILE A 310 -10.33 15.70 -12.12
CA ILE A 310 -9.28 14.66 -12.00
C ILE A 310 -9.51 13.53 -12.99
N LEU A 311 -10.74 13.02 -13.07
CA LEU A 311 -11.05 11.86 -13.92
C LEU A 311 -10.78 12.09 -15.41
N PRO A 312 -11.16 13.25 -16.03
CA PRO A 312 -10.85 13.48 -17.44
C PRO A 312 -9.34 13.57 -17.70
N VAL A 313 -8.58 14.23 -16.82
CA VAL A 313 -7.12 14.30 -16.93
C VAL A 313 -6.52 12.90 -16.86
N PHE A 314 -6.99 12.07 -15.91
CA PHE A 314 -6.54 10.69 -15.79
C PHE A 314 -6.82 9.89 -17.07
N ILE A 315 -8.04 9.95 -17.61
CA ILE A 315 -8.41 9.24 -18.84
C ILE A 315 -7.56 9.73 -20.04
N ILE A 316 -7.37 11.05 -20.18
CA ILE A 316 -6.52 11.61 -21.23
C ILE A 316 -5.07 11.09 -21.11
N CYS A 317 -4.54 10.95 -19.89
CA CYS A 317 -3.21 10.37 -19.66
C CYS A 317 -3.13 8.88 -19.99
N MET A 318 -4.23 8.11 -19.91
CA MET A 318 -4.24 6.69 -20.26
C MET A 318 -4.10 6.44 -21.76
N ILE A 319 -4.54 7.39 -22.61
CA ILE A 319 -4.46 7.27 -24.07
C ILE A 319 -2.99 7.18 -24.55
N PRO A 320 -2.09 8.13 -24.27
CA PRO A 320 -0.69 7.99 -24.66
C PRO A 320 0.00 6.78 -24.00
N LEU A 321 -0.35 6.40 -22.76
CA LEU A 321 0.17 5.19 -22.13
C LEU A 321 -0.16 3.92 -22.94
N TYR A 322 -1.38 3.85 -23.51
CA TYR A 322 -1.75 2.73 -24.37
C TYR A 322 -0.98 2.71 -25.70
N PHE A 323 -0.86 3.85 -26.39
CA PHE A 323 -0.14 3.92 -27.66
C PHE A 323 1.38 3.74 -27.51
N LEU A 324 1.96 4.25 -26.44
CA LEU A 324 3.37 4.15 -26.13
C LEU A 324 3.75 2.88 -25.34
N ARG A 325 2.84 1.92 -25.15
CA ARG A 325 3.03 0.74 -24.30
C ARG A 325 4.30 -0.06 -24.61
N VAL A 326 4.61 -0.26 -25.90
CA VAL A 326 5.81 -1.00 -26.31
C VAL A 326 7.07 -0.22 -25.91
N PHE A 327 7.11 1.08 -26.20
CA PHE A 327 8.21 1.95 -25.79
C PHE A 327 8.39 1.99 -24.26
N ILE A 328 7.29 2.04 -23.49
CA ILE A 328 7.32 2.03 -22.04
C ILE A 328 7.90 0.70 -21.52
N ILE A 329 7.52 -0.41 -22.15
CA ILE A 329 8.05 -1.74 -21.76
C ILE A 329 9.54 -1.83 -22.05
N GLU A 330 10.00 -1.41 -23.20
CA GLU A 330 11.44 -1.43 -23.57
C GLU A 330 12.26 -0.49 -22.66
N LEU A 331 11.70 0.68 -22.32
CA LEU A 331 12.33 1.61 -21.41
C LEU A 331 12.46 1.07 -19.98
N LEU A 332 11.38 0.53 -19.45
CA LEU A 332 11.28 0.13 -18.03
C LEU A 332 11.72 -1.32 -17.76
N PHE A 333 11.65 -2.18 -18.78
CA PHE A 333 11.97 -3.61 -18.67
C PHE A 333 12.94 -4.02 -19.76
N THR A 334 12.89 -5.27 -20.17
CA THR A 334 13.68 -5.85 -21.27
C THR A 334 12.75 -6.41 -22.34
N ASN A 335 13.29 -6.77 -23.51
CA ASN A 335 12.52 -7.37 -24.62
C ASN A 335 11.75 -8.63 -24.20
N GLN A 336 12.20 -9.35 -23.16
CA GLN A 336 11.48 -10.50 -22.62
C GLN A 336 10.07 -10.13 -22.08
N PHE A 337 9.83 -8.86 -21.75
CA PHE A 337 8.56 -8.37 -21.23
C PHE A 337 7.61 -7.83 -22.32
N LEU A 338 7.96 -7.92 -23.59
CA LEU A 338 7.08 -7.47 -24.70
C LEU A 338 5.64 -8.04 -24.63
N PRO A 339 5.43 -9.31 -24.20
CA PRO A 339 4.06 -9.85 -24.04
C PRO A 339 3.18 -9.04 -23.08
N VAL A 340 3.77 -8.27 -22.15
CA VAL A 340 3.02 -7.35 -21.26
C VAL A 340 2.20 -6.33 -22.04
N SER A 341 2.63 -5.97 -23.26
CA SER A 341 1.92 -5.02 -24.12
C SER A 341 0.46 -5.41 -24.41
N GLU A 342 0.17 -6.71 -24.42
CA GLU A 342 -1.17 -7.25 -24.67
C GLU A 342 -2.12 -7.08 -23.46
N LEU A 343 -1.55 -6.86 -22.27
CA LEU A 343 -2.29 -6.69 -21.03
C LEU A 343 -2.77 -5.24 -20.83
N PHE A 344 -2.13 -4.27 -21.51
CA PHE A 344 -2.38 -2.83 -21.27
C PHE A 344 -3.83 -2.43 -21.44
N PHE A 345 -4.52 -2.91 -22.48
CA PHE A 345 -5.90 -2.52 -22.73
C PHE A 345 -6.80 -2.79 -21.53
N TRP A 346 -6.80 -4.02 -21.03
CA TRP A 346 -7.64 -4.43 -19.91
C TRP A 346 -7.19 -3.80 -18.58
N GLN A 347 -5.86 -3.68 -18.37
CA GLN A 347 -5.33 -3.03 -17.19
C GLN A 347 -5.74 -1.56 -17.11
N LEU A 348 -5.53 -0.79 -18.18
CA LEU A 348 -5.88 0.63 -18.20
C LEU A 348 -7.40 0.84 -18.09
N THR A 349 -8.21 -0.01 -18.73
CA THR A 349 -9.67 0.03 -18.60
C THR A 349 -10.11 -0.23 -17.16
N GLY A 350 -9.56 -1.25 -16.53
CA GLY A 350 -9.82 -1.55 -15.12
C GLY A 350 -9.40 -0.41 -14.20
N ASP A 351 -8.24 0.20 -14.45
CA ASP A 351 -7.74 1.31 -13.64
C ASP A 351 -8.59 2.57 -13.77
N VAL A 352 -9.20 2.84 -14.94
CA VAL A 352 -10.20 3.91 -15.10
C VAL A 352 -11.41 3.66 -14.21
N PHE A 353 -11.97 2.44 -14.21
CA PHE A 353 -13.08 2.10 -13.32
C PHE A 353 -12.69 2.20 -11.85
N LYS A 354 -11.50 1.72 -11.50
CA LYS A 354 -10.96 1.80 -10.15
C LYS A 354 -10.80 3.24 -9.66
N VAL A 355 -10.23 4.12 -10.49
CA VAL A 355 -10.10 5.54 -10.15
C VAL A 355 -11.46 6.20 -10.01
N THR A 356 -12.41 5.88 -10.90
CA THR A 356 -13.78 6.40 -10.81
C THR A 356 -14.46 5.96 -9.51
N GLY A 357 -14.27 4.73 -9.07
CA GLY A 357 -14.82 4.21 -7.81
C GLY A 357 -14.11 4.72 -6.55
N THR A 358 -12.83 5.13 -6.67
CA THR A 358 -12.01 5.50 -5.50
C THR A 358 -12.65 6.60 -4.65
N ILE A 359 -13.19 7.66 -5.25
CA ILE A 359 -13.81 8.77 -4.50
C ILE A 359 -15.03 8.30 -3.68
N LEU A 360 -15.79 7.33 -4.21
CA LEU A 360 -16.95 6.74 -3.52
C LEU A 360 -16.50 5.81 -2.38
N GLY A 361 -15.41 5.07 -2.55
CA GLY A 361 -14.80 4.29 -1.49
C GLY A 361 -14.35 5.17 -0.32
N PHE A 362 -13.69 6.29 -0.61
CA PHE A 362 -13.32 7.28 0.42
C PHE A 362 -14.57 7.93 1.08
N LEU A 363 -15.68 8.06 0.37
CA LEU A 363 -16.94 8.53 0.96
C LEU A 363 -17.48 7.54 2.00
N LEU A 364 -17.40 6.22 1.78
CA LEU A 364 -17.76 5.23 2.80
C LEU A 364 -16.95 5.41 4.09
N MET A 365 -15.64 5.64 3.94
CA MET A 365 -14.76 5.91 5.08
C MET A 365 -15.12 7.23 5.77
N ALA A 366 -15.37 8.31 5.02
CA ALA A 366 -15.70 9.62 5.55
C ALA A 366 -17.01 9.61 6.35
N LYS A 367 -18.02 8.88 5.87
CA LYS A 367 -19.31 8.73 6.55
C LYS A 367 -19.30 7.69 7.68
N LYS A 368 -18.14 7.08 7.98
CA LYS A 368 -17.95 6.07 9.06
C LYS A 368 -18.90 4.86 8.96
N ASN A 369 -19.24 4.47 7.74
CA ASN A 369 -20.13 3.33 7.50
C ASN A 369 -19.32 2.03 7.47
N ILE A 370 -18.88 1.61 8.66
CA ILE A 370 -17.88 0.54 8.85
C ILE A 370 -18.35 -0.78 8.25
N LEU A 371 -19.58 -1.21 8.54
CA LEU A 371 -20.08 -2.52 8.09
C LEU A 371 -20.18 -2.60 6.58
N ASN A 372 -20.77 -1.57 5.95
CA ASN A 372 -20.92 -1.57 4.49
C ASN A 372 -19.56 -1.44 3.78
N PHE A 373 -18.60 -0.69 4.37
CA PHE A 373 -17.24 -0.65 3.85
C PHE A 373 -16.61 -2.05 3.84
N ILE A 374 -16.62 -2.76 4.99
CA ILE A 374 -16.05 -4.10 5.10
C ILE A 374 -16.75 -5.06 4.12
N LEU A 375 -18.08 -5.05 4.07
CA LEU A 375 -18.84 -5.95 3.20
C LEU A 375 -18.51 -5.72 1.73
N ILE A 376 -18.49 -4.47 1.26
CA ILE A 376 -18.19 -4.14 -0.14
C ILE A 376 -16.75 -4.51 -0.49
N GLU A 377 -15.77 -4.17 0.36
CA GLU A 377 -14.36 -4.50 0.13
C GLU A 377 -14.12 -6.01 0.13
N VAL A 378 -14.67 -6.74 1.10
CA VAL A 378 -14.51 -8.21 1.15
C VAL A 378 -15.20 -8.89 -0.03
N LEU A 379 -16.39 -8.45 -0.41
CA LEU A 379 -17.10 -8.99 -1.60
C LEU A 379 -16.33 -8.68 -2.89
N ALA A 380 -15.72 -7.50 -3.02
CA ALA A 380 -14.87 -7.15 -4.15
C ALA A 380 -13.64 -8.07 -4.24
N ILE A 381 -12.97 -8.31 -3.11
CA ILE A 381 -11.81 -9.22 -3.05
C ILE A 381 -12.19 -10.65 -3.43
N LEU A 382 -13.32 -11.16 -2.90
CA LEU A 382 -13.82 -12.48 -3.23
C LEU A 382 -14.23 -12.58 -4.70
N PHE A 383 -14.91 -11.55 -5.23
CA PHE A 383 -15.26 -11.49 -6.65
C PHE A 383 -14.01 -11.52 -7.52
N LEU A 384 -12.99 -10.71 -7.20
CA LEU A 384 -11.72 -10.73 -7.92
C LEU A 384 -11.09 -12.12 -7.92
N TYR A 385 -11.09 -12.81 -6.78
CA TYR A 385 -10.52 -14.15 -6.66
C TYR A 385 -11.22 -15.15 -7.59
N PHE A 386 -12.55 -15.28 -7.46
CA PHE A 386 -13.30 -16.24 -8.26
C PHE A 386 -13.29 -15.89 -9.76
N ALA A 387 -13.45 -14.61 -10.09
CA ALA A 387 -13.37 -14.14 -11.47
C ALA A 387 -11.97 -14.39 -12.07
N SER A 388 -10.90 -14.20 -11.29
CA SER A 388 -9.53 -14.49 -11.76
C SER A 388 -9.31 -15.96 -12.02
N ILE A 389 -9.74 -16.86 -11.12
CA ILE A 389 -9.60 -18.31 -11.31
C ILE A 389 -10.33 -18.76 -12.61
N LEU A 390 -11.56 -18.29 -12.81
CA LEU A 390 -12.32 -18.63 -14.02
C LEU A 390 -11.69 -18.04 -15.28
N SER A 391 -11.30 -16.78 -15.25
CA SER A 391 -10.76 -16.09 -16.42
C SER A 391 -9.35 -16.56 -16.78
N ILE A 392 -8.51 -16.95 -15.82
CA ILE A 392 -7.19 -17.54 -16.09
C ILE A 392 -7.32 -18.84 -16.86
N ASN A 393 -8.28 -19.70 -16.48
CA ASN A 393 -8.51 -20.97 -17.17
C ASN A 393 -8.99 -20.79 -18.62
N LEU A 394 -9.68 -19.67 -18.94
CA LEU A 394 -10.21 -19.38 -20.27
C LEU A 394 -9.25 -18.57 -21.15
N PHE A 395 -8.55 -17.60 -20.57
CA PHE A 395 -7.80 -16.57 -21.30
C PHE A 395 -6.32 -16.50 -20.90
N GLY A 396 -5.84 -17.44 -20.08
CA GLY A 396 -4.46 -17.42 -19.57
C GLY A 396 -4.16 -16.14 -18.78
N ILE A 397 -2.98 -15.56 -19.00
CA ILE A 397 -2.55 -14.34 -18.31
C ILE A 397 -3.52 -13.14 -18.52
N LYS A 398 -4.12 -13.02 -19.72
CA LYS A 398 -5.10 -11.95 -19.97
C LYS A 398 -6.30 -12.04 -19.03
N GLY A 399 -6.63 -13.25 -18.57
CA GLY A 399 -7.73 -13.50 -17.66
C GLY A 399 -7.62 -12.74 -16.35
N VAL A 400 -6.39 -12.57 -15.81
CA VAL A 400 -6.19 -11.83 -14.55
C VAL A 400 -6.58 -10.35 -14.71
N VAL A 401 -6.08 -9.69 -15.75
CA VAL A 401 -6.35 -8.27 -15.98
C VAL A 401 -7.80 -8.02 -16.41
N ILE A 402 -8.43 -8.99 -17.11
CA ILE A 402 -9.88 -8.96 -17.40
C ILE A 402 -10.66 -9.05 -16.09
N ALA A 403 -10.32 -9.98 -15.22
CA ALA A 403 -10.98 -10.13 -13.92
C ALA A 403 -10.83 -8.87 -13.05
N GLN A 404 -9.66 -8.23 -13.05
CA GLN A 404 -9.41 -6.96 -12.37
C GLN A 404 -10.28 -5.82 -12.95
N ALA A 405 -10.43 -5.76 -14.28
CA ALA A 405 -11.29 -4.78 -14.93
C ALA A 405 -12.77 -5.01 -14.59
N CYS A 406 -13.22 -6.27 -14.61
CA CYS A 406 -14.59 -6.64 -14.22
C CYS A 406 -14.86 -6.34 -12.73
N GLU A 407 -13.91 -6.65 -11.85
CA GLU A 407 -14.02 -6.34 -10.42
C GLU A 407 -14.16 -4.83 -10.19
N SER A 408 -13.28 -4.04 -10.77
CA SER A 408 -13.32 -2.59 -10.64
C SER A 408 -14.60 -1.97 -11.20
N PHE A 409 -15.13 -2.53 -12.28
CA PHE A 409 -16.43 -2.14 -12.83
C PHE A 409 -17.59 -2.49 -11.90
N VAL A 410 -17.64 -3.73 -11.38
CA VAL A 410 -18.66 -4.17 -10.42
C VAL A 410 -18.58 -3.36 -9.13
N TYR A 411 -17.39 -3.12 -8.61
CA TYR A 411 -17.17 -2.27 -7.45
C TYR A 411 -17.71 -0.85 -7.66
N LEU A 412 -17.42 -0.24 -8.80
CA LEU A 412 -17.96 1.06 -9.18
C LEU A 412 -19.50 1.04 -9.26
N LEU A 413 -20.10 0.02 -9.87
CA LEU A 413 -21.56 -0.11 -9.96
C LEU A 413 -22.21 -0.21 -8.59
N VAL A 414 -21.68 -1.08 -7.71
CA VAL A 414 -22.19 -1.27 -6.35
C VAL A 414 -22.14 0.05 -5.57
N LEU A 415 -21.02 0.76 -5.62
CA LEU A 415 -20.87 2.05 -4.95
C LEU A 415 -21.77 3.14 -5.55
N SER A 416 -21.94 3.14 -6.87
CA SER A 416 -22.82 4.09 -7.56
C SER A 416 -24.30 3.89 -7.19
N ILE A 417 -24.75 2.65 -7.09
CA ILE A 417 -26.11 2.31 -6.63
C ILE A 417 -26.27 2.70 -5.16
N TYR A 418 -25.29 2.38 -4.33
CA TYR A 418 -25.32 2.69 -2.91
C TYR A 418 -25.38 4.21 -2.64
N PHE A 419 -24.61 4.97 -3.38
CA PHE A 419 -24.52 6.44 -3.27
C PHE A 419 -25.34 7.20 -4.30
N ARG A 420 -26.37 6.58 -4.92
CA ARG A 420 -27.20 7.21 -5.96
C ARG A 420 -27.71 8.62 -5.58
N LYS A 421 -28.05 8.82 -4.29
CA LYS A 421 -28.55 10.12 -3.78
C LYS A 421 -27.49 11.24 -3.82
N TYR A 422 -26.21 10.90 -3.85
CA TYR A 422 -25.09 11.83 -3.93
C TYR A 422 -24.57 11.99 -5.37
N LEU A 423 -25.02 11.16 -6.27
CA LEU A 423 -24.61 11.21 -7.68
C LEU A 423 -25.71 11.88 -8.53
N PHE A 424 -26.93 11.54 -8.29
CA PHE A 424 -28.13 12.03 -9.00
C PHE A 424 -29.02 12.83 -8.05
#